data_9f6dbec6bc0e41f0c6d4f9e3735da515
#
_entry.id   9f6dbec6bc0e41f0c6d4f9e3735da515
#
_cell.length_a   1.000
_cell.length_b   1.000
_cell.length_c   1.000
_cell.angle_alpha   90.00
_cell.angle_beta   90.00
_cell.angle_gamma   90.00
#
_symmetry.space_group_name_H-M   'P 1'
#
loop_
_entity.id
_entity.type
_entity.pdbx_description
1 polymer ?
#
loop_
_entity_poly.entity_id
_entity_poly.type
_entity_poly.pdbx_seq_one_letter_code
_entity_poly.pdbx_strand_id
1 'polypeptide(L)'
;MKTIKTNFFLFFFLISFVSADIEEVIVKGDWREIKLVEEDSSVLVLSSKELELAPIKHFENLSYLIPNLNFAASDSRARHFQIRGIGERSGYERTPNSAVGFLIDDIDYSGQGGIATTFDVDQIEVHRGPQGSRIGSNAMAGLIYITTKEPTEEFEGVSEITTGTYGTINAGMAFGGPTKTDDLTYRI
;
A
#
# COMPACT_ATOMS: atom_id res chain seq x y z
N MET A 1 -31.87 -69.36 18.06
CA MET A 1 -30.95 -68.88 17.03
C MET A 1 -31.32 -67.45 16.74
N LYS A 2 -30.59 -66.46 17.32
CA LYS A 2 -30.83 -65.01 17.11
C LYS A 2 -29.82 -64.52 16.12
N THR A 3 -30.29 -64.08 14.93
CA THR A 3 -29.47 -63.43 13.89
C THR A 3 -29.18 -62.01 14.27
N ILE A 4 -27.92 -61.69 14.46
CA ILE A 4 -27.42 -60.32 14.69
C ILE A 4 -27.29 -59.66 13.32
N LYS A 5 -28.10 -58.61 13.11
CA LYS A 5 -27.94 -57.75 11.93
C LYS A 5 -26.84 -56.72 12.23
N THR A 6 -25.71 -56.86 11.59
CA THR A 6 -24.61 -55.89 11.61
C THR A 6 -24.96 -54.75 10.67
N ASN A 7 -25.32 -53.58 11.24
CA ASN A 7 -25.45 -52.34 10.47
C ASN A 7 -24.04 -51.77 10.20
N PHE A 8 -23.59 -51.86 8.96
CA PHE A 8 -22.39 -51.22 8.49
C PHE A 8 -22.70 -49.73 8.21
N PHE A 9 -22.31 -48.84 9.14
CA PHE A 9 -22.46 -47.41 8.99
C PHE A 9 -21.30 -46.89 8.16
N LEU A 10 -21.55 -46.64 6.85
CA LEU A 10 -20.59 -46.07 5.91
C LEU A 10 -20.45 -44.59 6.21
N PHE A 11 -19.40 -44.22 6.95
CA PHE A 11 -19.05 -42.83 7.22
C PHE A 11 -18.43 -42.20 5.95
N PHE A 12 -19.24 -41.50 5.18
CA PHE A 12 -18.78 -40.77 3.98
C PHE A 12 -18.07 -39.49 4.43
N PHE A 13 -16.74 -39.52 4.42
CA PHE A 13 -15.92 -38.36 4.76
C PHE A 13 -15.97 -37.39 3.56
N LEU A 14 -16.82 -36.39 3.64
CA LEU A 14 -16.89 -35.28 2.68
C LEU A 14 -15.63 -34.44 2.88
N ILE A 15 -14.61 -34.68 2.07
CA ILE A 15 -13.45 -33.80 1.95
C ILE A 15 -13.93 -32.58 1.15
N SER A 16 -14.30 -31.51 1.84
CA SER A 16 -14.47 -30.21 1.22
C SER A 16 -13.09 -29.73 0.79
N PHE A 17 -12.84 -29.69 -0.51
CA PHE A 17 -11.72 -28.96 -1.06
C PHE A 17 -12.00 -27.46 -0.83
N VAL A 18 -11.40 -26.89 0.20
CA VAL A 18 -11.30 -25.45 0.32
C VAL A 18 -10.27 -25.01 -0.71
N SER A 19 -10.71 -24.50 -1.86
CA SER A 19 -9.85 -23.69 -2.72
C SER A 19 -9.51 -22.44 -1.93
N ALA A 20 -8.30 -22.36 -1.42
CA ALA A 20 -7.76 -21.09 -0.99
C ALA A 20 -7.49 -20.30 -2.27
N ASP A 21 -8.31 -19.31 -2.54
CA ASP A 21 -8.04 -18.30 -3.55
C ASP A 21 -6.88 -17.47 -3.01
N ILE A 22 -5.70 -17.70 -3.57
CA ILE A 22 -4.50 -16.94 -3.19
C ILE A 22 -4.61 -15.63 -3.95
N GLU A 23 -4.94 -14.56 -3.24
CA GLU A 23 -4.93 -13.20 -3.77
C GLU A 23 -3.53 -12.91 -4.32
N GLU A 24 -3.44 -12.72 -5.63
CA GLU A 24 -2.19 -12.49 -6.32
C GLU A 24 -1.81 -11.02 -6.19
N VAL A 25 -0.71 -10.75 -5.49
CA VAL A 25 -0.21 -9.39 -5.30
C VAL A 25 0.57 -8.95 -6.54
N ILE A 26 0.14 -7.86 -7.15
CA ILE A 26 0.76 -7.25 -8.33
C ILE A 26 1.58 -6.05 -7.90
N VAL A 27 2.83 -5.98 -8.34
CA VAL A 27 3.71 -4.82 -8.20
C VAL A 27 3.41 -3.87 -9.36
N LYS A 28 2.91 -2.68 -9.06
CA LYS A 28 2.56 -1.62 -10.02
C LYS A 28 3.70 -0.61 -10.18
N GLY A 29 4.58 -0.57 -9.20
CA GLY A 29 5.72 0.32 -9.10
C GLY A 29 6.86 0.05 -10.10
N ASP A 30 6.77 -0.86 -11.04
CA ASP A 30 7.76 -1.08 -12.11
C ASP A 30 7.20 -0.64 -13.48
N TRP A 31 8.04 -0.68 -14.52
CA TRP A 31 7.67 -0.36 -15.90
C TRP A 31 6.54 -1.24 -16.46
N ARG A 32 6.33 -2.38 -15.90
CA ARG A 32 5.25 -3.33 -16.18
C ARG A 32 4.70 -3.85 -14.86
N GLU A 33 3.43 -4.07 -14.83
CA GLU A 33 2.82 -4.81 -13.74
C GLU A 33 3.37 -6.23 -13.70
N ILE A 34 4.01 -6.58 -12.60
CA ILE A 34 4.67 -7.87 -12.39
C ILE A 34 4.08 -8.49 -11.13
N LYS A 35 3.90 -9.80 -11.14
CA LYS A 35 3.54 -10.51 -9.93
C LYS A 35 4.66 -10.42 -8.90
N LEU A 36 4.32 -10.16 -7.65
CA LEU A 36 5.33 -10.05 -6.58
C LEU A 36 6.26 -11.27 -6.51
N VAL A 37 5.76 -12.45 -6.86
CA VAL A 37 6.54 -13.70 -6.90
C VAL A 37 7.59 -13.72 -8.03
N GLU A 38 7.35 -12.95 -9.08
CA GLU A 38 8.24 -12.86 -10.26
C GLU A 38 9.18 -11.65 -10.17
N GLU A 39 9.02 -10.82 -9.16
CA GLU A 39 9.83 -9.62 -8.96
C GLU A 39 11.23 -9.98 -8.44
N ASP A 40 12.26 -9.60 -9.20
CA ASP A 40 13.67 -9.88 -8.90
C ASP A 40 14.22 -8.96 -7.79
N SER A 41 13.57 -7.84 -7.52
CA SER A 41 14.00 -6.86 -6.53
C SER A 41 13.36 -7.11 -5.16
N SER A 42 13.95 -6.54 -4.12
CA SER A 42 13.36 -6.62 -2.77
C SER A 42 12.25 -5.61 -2.62
N VAL A 43 11.03 -6.02 -2.90
CA VAL A 43 9.82 -5.20 -2.74
C VAL A 43 9.01 -5.67 -1.53
N LEU A 44 8.40 -4.73 -0.82
CA LEU A 44 7.36 -4.99 0.16
C LEU A 44 6.11 -4.26 -0.30
N VAL A 45 5.00 -4.96 -0.36
CA VAL A 45 3.70 -4.42 -0.76
C VAL A 45 2.79 -4.42 0.44
N LEU A 46 2.11 -3.32 0.68
CA LEU A 46 1.02 -3.17 1.65
C LEU A 46 -0.27 -2.91 0.87
N SER A 47 -1.18 -3.84 0.93
CA SER A 47 -2.50 -3.73 0.31
C SER A 47 -3.42 -2.77 1.08
N SER A 48 -4.49 -2.28 0.44
CA SER A 48 -5.51 -1.45 1.09
C SER A 48 -6.06 -2.12 2.35
N LYS A 49 -6.27 -3.42 2.32
CA LYS A 49 -6.76 -4.20 3.47
C LYS A 49 -5.79 -4.16 4.66
N GLU A 50 -4.49 -4.28 4.42
CA GLU A 50 -3.48 -4.18 5.47
C GLU A 50 -3.39 -2.76 6.03
N LEU A 51 -3.52 -1.75 5.17
CA LEU A 51 -3.54 -0.35 5.57
C LEU A 51 -4.77 0.02 6.41
N GLU A 52 -5.94 -0.52 6.08
CA GLU A 52 -7.18 -0.33 6.83
C GLU A 52 -7.14 -0.99 8.22
N LEU A 53 -6.52 -2.16 8.33
CA LEU A 53 -6.37 -2.88 9.60
C LEU A 53 -5.31 -2.26 10.52
N ALA A 54 -4.36 -1.53 9.98
CA ALA A 54 -3.30 -0.92 10.74
C ALA A 54 -3.71 0.50 11.22
N PRO A 55 -3.32 0.93 12.43
CA PRO A 55 -3.60 2.27 12.93
C PRO A 55 -2.68 3.32 12.28
N ILE A 56 -2.54 3.25 10.96
CA ILE A 56 -1.67 4.11 10.16
C ILE A 56 -2.52 5.21 9.53
N LYS A 57 -2.24 6.44 9.91
CA LYS A 57 -2.91 7.62 9.35
C LYS A 57 -1.94 8.54 8.62
N HIS A 58 -0.66 8.36 8.87
CA HIS A 58 0.40 9.18 8.31
C HIS A 58 1.55 8.29 7.85
N PHE A 59 2.27 8.75 6.84
CA PHE A 59 3.36 8.00 6.24
C PHE A 59 4.51 7.67 7.18
N GLU A 60 4.79 8.52 8.16
CA GLU A 60 5.77 8.23 9.20
C GLU A 60 5.47 6.94 9.98
N ASN A 61 4.18 6.61 10.11
CA ASN A 61 3.76 5.41 10.82
C ASN A 61 4.04 4.12 10.02
N LEU A 62 4.31 4.21 8.72
CA LEU A 62 4.75 3.06 7.91
C LEU A 62 6.04 2.44 8.44
N SER A 63 6.89 3.23 9.10
CA SER A 63 8.12 2.72 9.71
C SER A 63 7.86 1.62 10.75
N TYR A 64 6.67 1.54 11.32
CA TYR A 64 6.29 0.46 12.23
C TYR A 64 5.96 -0.85 11.53
N LEU A 65 5.51 -0.80 10.28
CA LEU A 65 5.17 -1.97 9.48
C LEU A 65 6.31 -2.43 8.58
N ILE A 66 7.16 -1.49 8.16
CA ILE A 66 8.19 -1.75 7.15
C ILE A 66 9.56 -1.82 7.80
N PRO A 67 10.17 -3.00 7.90
CA PRO A 67 11.51 -3.15 8.47
C PRO A 67 12.55 -2.31 7.72
N ASN A 68 13.43 -1.63 8.47
CA ASN A 68 14.49 -0.76 7.95
C ASN A 68 14.01 0.46 7.16
N LEU A 69 12.75 0.86 7.30
CA LEU A 69 12.25 2.16 6.88
C LEU A 69 12.32 3.12 8.08
N ASN A 70 13.00 4.23 7.91
CA ASN A 70 13.07 5.33 8.85
C ASN A 70 12.71 6.63 8.13
N PHE A 71 12.53 7.70 8.89
CA PHE A 71 12.24 9.02 8.33
C PHE A 71 13.00 10.13 9.05
N ALA A 72 13.18 11.25 8.37
CA ALA A 72 13.65 12.50 8.93
C ALA A 72 12.57 13.57 8.74
N ALA A 73 12.29 14.30 9.81
CA ALA A 73 11.28 15.35 9.84
C ALA A 73 11.93 16.70 10.23
N SER A 74 11.35 17.79 9.72
CA SER A 74 11.67 19.15 10.16
C SER A 74 10.65 19.68 11.15
N ASP A 75 9.50 19.04 11.20
CA ASP A 75 8.34 19.38 12.03
C ASP A 75 7.58 18.09 12.41
N SER A 76 6.26 18.14 12.43
CA SER A 76 5.41 17.01 12.82
C SER A 76 5.22 15.94 11.73
N ARG A 77 5.75 16.15 10.54
CA ARG A 77 5.57 15.23 9.40
C ARG A 77 6.89 14.76 8.83
N ALA A 78 6.91 13.50 8.37
CA ALA A 78 8.02 12.95 7.64
C ALA A 78 8.24 13.74 6.34
N ARG A 79 9.48 14.16 6.11
CA ARG A 79 9.87 14.83 4.88
C ARG A 79 10.68 13.92 3.97
N HIS A 80 11.69 13.29 4.53
CA HIS A 80 12.57 12.37 3.84
C HIS A 80 12.48 10.99 4.48
N PHE A 81 12.63 9.97 3.66
CA PHE A 81 12.68 8.60 4.12
C PHE A 81 14.09 8.03 3.98
N GLN A 82 14.37 7.01 4.77
CA GLN A 82 15.62 6.26 4.74
C GLN A 82 15.30 4.79 4.61
N ILE A 83 15.95 4.12 3.67
CA ILE A 83 15.81 2.67 3.48
C ILE A 83 17.16 2.02 3.75
N ARG A 84 17.19 1.04 4.65
CA ARG A 84 18.41 0.35 5.08
C ARG A 84 19.50 1.33 5.58
N GLY A 85 19.08 2.42 6.20
CA GLY A 85 19.98 3.45 6.75
C GLY A 85 20.53 4.44 5.72
N ILE A 86 20.13 4.35 4.45
CA ILE A 86 20.53 5.27 3.39
C ILE A 86 19.39 6.27 3.15
N GLY A 87 19.69 7.54 3.20
CA GLY A 87 18.75 8.65 3.00
C GLY A 87 19.17 9.90 3.77
N GLU A 88 18.45 10.99 3.55
CA GLU A 88 18.65 12.25 4.23
C GLU A 88 18.35 12.08 5.73
N ARG A 89 19.22 12.63 6.57
CA ARG A 89 19.15 12.45 8.03
C ARG A 89 18.44 13.59 8.77
N SER A 90 18.18 14.67 8.06
CA SER A 90 17.51 15.84 8.62
C SER A 90 16.42 16.32 7.69
N GLY A 91 15.27 16.70 8.24
CA GLY A 91 14.20 17.33 7.47
C GLY A 91 14.58 18.72 6.91
N TYR A 92 15.67 19.30 7.37
CA TYR A 92 16.18 20.58 6.87
C TYR A 92 17.16 20.43 5.71
N GLU A 93 17.61 19.21 5.39
CA GLU A 93 18.43 18.97 4.23
C GLU A 93 17.65 19.29 2.96
N ARG A 94 18.32 19.97 2.04
CA ARG A 94 17.78 20.32 0.71
C ARG A 94 18.72 19.76 -0.34
N THR A 95 18.52 18.48 -0.63
CA THR A 95 19.24 17.82 -1.71
C THR A 95 18.47 17.98 -3.01
N PRO A 96 19.12 18.22 -4.14
CA PRO A 96 18.44 18.28 -5.43
C PRO A 96 17.83 16.93 -5.83
N ASN A 97 18.41 15.83 -5.32
CA ASN A 97 17.97 14.46 -5.61
C ASN A 97 17.83 13.72 -4.29
N SER A 98 16.63 13.26 -3.97
CA SER A 98 16.37 12.48 -2.79
C SER A 98 16.94 11.07 -2.93
N ALA A 99 17.59 10.58 -1.86
CA ALA A 99 18.13 9.23 -1.86
C ALA A 99 17.00 8.17 -1.92
N VAL A 100 15.85 8.45 -1.33
CA VAL A 100 14.63 7.66 -1.47
C VAL A 100 13.63 8.42 -2.33
N GLY A 101 13.22 7.81 -3.44
CA GLY A 101 12.17 8.34 -4.30
C GLY A 101 10.80 8.17 -3.62
N PHE A 102 9.89 9.08 -3.90
CA PHE A 102 8.54 9.05 -3.38
C PHE A 102 7.55 9.46 -4.49
N LEU A 103 6.79 8.49 -4.98
CA LEU A 103 5.84 8.68 -6.06
C LEU A 103 4.41 8.42 -5.59
N ILE A 104 3.49 9.22 -6.08
CA ILE A 104 2.05 9.01 -5.97
C ILE A 104 1.49 9.02 -7.38
N ASP A 105 0.92 7.92 -7.84
CA ASP A 105 0.36 7.76 -9.19
C ASP A 105 1.30 8.31 -10.28
N ASP A 106 2.58 7.88 -10.25
CA ASP A 106 3.66 8.28 -11.15
C ASP A 106 4.12 9.75 -11.04
N ILE A 107 3.55 10.53 -10.13
CA ILE A 107 4.01 11.91 -9.89
C ILE A 107 5.09 11.91 -8.79
N ASP A 108 6.21 12.56 -9.08
CA ASP A 108 7.35 12.63 -8.16
C ASP A 108 7.14 13.69 -7.06
N TYR A 109 7.02 13.20 -5.82
CA TYR A 109 6.96 13.98 -4.60
C TYR A 109 8.19 13.76 -3.70
N SER A 110 9.31 13.35 -4.27
CA SER A 110 10.55 13.10 -3.51
C SER A 110 10.94 14.33 -2.69
N GLY A 111 11.27 14.11 -1.42
CA GLY A 111 11.55 15.20 -0.47
C GLY A 111 10.32 15.96 0.06
N GLN A 112 9.11 15.49 -0.26
CA GLN A 112 7.84 16.05 0.21
C GLN A 112 6.89 14.98 0.76
N GLY A 113 7.43 13.86 1.23
CA GLY A 113 6.64 12.71 1.69
C GLY A 113 5.60 12.99 2.79
N GLY A 114 5.75 14.12 3.51
CA GLY A 114 4.80 14.51 4.56
C GLY A 114 3.42 14.96 4.07
N ILE A 115 3.23 15.17 2.78
CA ILE A 115 1.93 15.57 2.21
C ILE A 115 0.99 14.38 2.02
N ALA A 116 1.52 13.19 1.93
CA ALA A 116 0.73 11.99 1.65
C ALA A 116 -0.04 11.52 2.88
N THR A 117 -1.21 10.95 2.64
CA THR A 117 -2.04 10.28 3.63
C THR A 117 -2.26 8.84 3.20
N THR A 118 -2.71 7.99 4.11
CA THR A 118 -3.07 6.60 3.81
C THR A 118 -4.56 6.42 3.50
N PHE A 119 -5.31 7.52 3.46
CA PHE A 119 -6.73 7.50 3.10
C PHE A 119 -6.90 7.32 1.58
N ASP A 120 -7.79 6.44 1.19
CA ASP A 120 -8.15 6.14 -0.20
C ASP A 120 -6.98 5.63 -1.06
N VAL A 121 -6.02 4.99 -0.41
CA VAL A 121 -4.89 4.32 -1.06
C VAL A 121 -5.25 2.88 -1.37
N ASP A 122 -4.92 2.43 -2.58
CA ASP A 122 -5.07 1.03 -3.00
C ASP A 122 -3.88 0.20 -2.50
N GLN A 123 -2.67 0.70 -2.74
CA GLN A 123 -1.45 -0.06 -2.49
C GLN A 123 -0.27 0.88 -2.19
N ILE A 124 0.61 0.44 -1.29
CA ILE A 124 1.90 1.07 -1.03
C ILE A 124 2.99 0.04 -1.26
N GLU A 125 3.92 0.37 -2.13
CA GLU A 125 5.08 -0.45 -2.43
C GLU A 125 6.35 0.22 -1.91
N VAL A 126 7.23 -0.57 -1.31
CA VAL A 126 8.56 -0.12 -0.90
C VAL A 126 9.60 -0.98 -1.58
N HIS A 127 10.18 -0.43 -2.62
CA HIS A 127 11.30 -1.03 -3.36
C HIS A 127 12.61 -0.70 -2.65
N ARG A 128 13.34 -1.74 -2.24
CA ARG A 128 14.58 -1.60 -1.47
C ARG A 128 15.78 -1.85 -2.36
N GLY A 129 16.40 -0.80 -2.81
CA GLY A 129 17.53 -0.80 -3.70
C GLY A 129 17.41 0.27 -4.77
N PRO A 130 18.44 0.49 -5.59
CA PRO A 130 18.44 1.55 -6.58
C PRO A 130 17.29 1.43 -7.59
N GLN A 131 16.51 2.50 -7.76
CA GLN A 131 15.43 2.61 -8.73
C GLN A 131 15.68 3.77 -9.74
N GLY A 132 16.94 4.15 -9.90
CA GLY A 132 17.32 5.28 -10.77
C GLY A 132 17.02 5.06 -12.25
N SER A 133 16.94 3.81 -12.72
CA SER A 133 16.51 3.49 -14.09
C SER A 133 15.07 3.91 -14.38
N ARG A 134 14.24 3.93 -13.35
CA ARG A 134 12.83 4.29 -13.44
C ARG A 134 12.57 5.78 -13.22
N ILE A 135 13.16 6.35 -12.15
CA ILE A 135 12.85 7.71 -11.70
C ILE A 135 13.98 8.71 -12.03
N GLY A 136 15.07 8.24 -12.64
CA GLY A 136 16.22 9.11 -12.95
C GLY A 136 17.12 9.32 -11.75
N SER A 137 17.42 10.58 -11.42
CA SER A 137 18.44 10.94 -10.43
C SER A 137 18.06 10.71 -8.97
N ASN A 138 16.79 10.49 -8.69
CA ASN A 138 16.28 10.13 -7.36
C ASN A 138 16.35 8.63 -7.12
N ALA A 139 16.01 8.19 -5.89
CA ALA A 139 15.85 6.79 -5.54
C ALA A 139 17.10 5.89 -5.65
N MET A 140 18.23 6.38 -5.23
CA MET A 140 19.44 5.56 -5.13
C MET A 140 19.35 4.49 -4.02
N ALA A 141 18.62 4.77 -2.94
CA ALA A 141 18.43 3.84 -1.81
C ALA A 141 17.17 2.99 -1.98
N GLY A 142 16.18 3.50 -2.68
CA GLY A 142 14.91 2.83 -2.91
C GLY A 142 13.80 3.81 -3.33
N LEU A 143 12.61 3.23 -3.48
CA LEU A 143 11.42 3.95 -3.91
C LEU A 143 10.25 3.59 -3.01
N ILE A 144 9.48 4.57 -2.60
CA ILE A 144 8.14 4.41 -2.05
C ILE A 144 7.17 4.79 -3.15
N TYR A 145 6.36 3.85 -3.60
CA TYR A 145 5.36 4.04 -4.64
C TYR A 145 3.97 3.84 -4.07
N ILE A 146 3.11 4.80 -4.28
CA ILE A 146 1.74 4.81 -3.80
C ILE A 146 0.81 4.80 -4.98
N THR A 147 -0.11 3.86 -4.98
CA THR A 147 -1.21 3.82 -5.93
C THR A 147 -2.50 4.20 -5.20
N THR A 148 -3.23 5.18 -5.70
CA THR A 148 -4.56 5.51 -5.20
C THR A 148 -5.60 4.58 -5.80
N LYS A 149 -6.78 4.48 -5.17
CA LYS A 149 -7.87 3.65 -5.68
C LYS A 149 -8.36 4.19 -7.02
N GLU A 150 -8.48 3.30 -7.99
CA GLU A 150 -9.00 3.64 -9.31
C GLU A 150 -10.51 3.94 -9.25
N PRO A 151 -11.01 4.75 -10.20
CA PRO A 151 -12.44 4.93 -10.39
C PRO A 151 -13.12 3.63 -10.80
N THR A 152 -14.33 3.42 -10.29
CA THR A 152 -15.15 2.24 -10.59
C THR A 152 -16.25 2.55 -11.61
N GLU A 153 -16.78 1.52 -12.27
CA GLU A 153 -17.91 1.64 -13.21
C GLU A 153 -19.25 1.86 -12.49
N GLU A 154 -19.29 1.61 -11.19
CA GLU A 154 -20.45 1.87 -10.34
C GLU A 154 -20.15 3.03 -9.39
N PHE A 155 -21.20 3.79 -9.00
CA PHE A 155 -21.03 4.85 -8.03
C PHE A 155 -20.72 4.25 -6.66
N GLU A 156 -19.56 4.63 -6.12
CA GLU A 156 -19.16 4.26 -4.78
C GLU A 156 -18.63 5.46 -4.00
N GLY A 157 -18.67 5.35 -2.69
CA GLY A 157 -18.12 6.37 -1.81
C GLY A 157 -17.67 5.79 -0.49
N VAL A 158 -16.59 6.34 0.04
CA VAL A 158 -16.06 6.01 1.35
C VAL A 158 -15.91 7.29 2.17
N SER A 159 -16.26 7.22 3.44
CA SER A 159 -16.05 8.31 4.38
C SER A 159 -15.42 7.76 5.66
N GLU A 160 -14.46 8.48 6.19
CA GLU A 160 -13.78 8.12 7.43
C GLU A 160 -13.78 9.31 8.38
N ILE A 161 -14.09 9.06 9.65
CA ILE A 161 -13.91 10.03 10.73
C ILE A 161 -13.08 9.34 11.82
N THR A 162 -11.91 9.89 12.10
CA THR A 162 -11.04 9.40 13.16
C THR A 162 -10.92 10.43 14.26
N THR A 163 -11.11 10.00 15.49
CA THR A 163 -10.89 10.82 16.68
C THR A 163 -9.71 10.28 17.48
N GLY A 164 -8.90 11.14 18.05
CA GLY A 164 -7.70 10.77 18.77
C GLY A 164 -7.47 11.59 20.04
N THR A 165 -6.36 11.31 20.71
CA THR A 165 -5.88 12.06 21.86
C THR A 165 -5.63 13.53 21.51
N TYR A 166 -5.61 14.40 22.51
CA TYR A 166 -5.41 15.85 22.36
C TYR A 166 -6.45 16.56 21.48
N GLY A 167 -7.65 15.97 21.33
CA GLY A 167 -8.72 16.55 20.51
C GLY A 167 -8.50 16.43 19.01
N THR A 168 -7.66 15.51 18.58
CA THR A 168 -7.45 15.23 17.16
C THR A 168 -8.72 14.72 16.51
N ILE A 169 -9.13 15.35 15.42
CA ILE A 169 -10.23 14.91 14.56
C ILE A 169 -9.72 14.94 13.11
N ASN A 170 -9.75 13.80 12.45
CA ASN A 170 -9.50 13.69 11.02
C ASN A 170 -10.78 13.24 10.32
N ALA A 171 -11.08 13.85 9.20
CA ALA A 171 -12.20 13.44 8.35
C ALA A 171 -11.69 13.31 6.91
N GLY A 172 -12.04 12.22 6.26
CA GLY A 172 -11.78 11.94 4.87
C GLY A 172 -13.07 11.54 4.18
N MET A 173 -13.22 11.90 2.92
CA MET A 173 -14.30 11.46 2.05
C MET A 173 -13.74 11.29 0.64
N ALA A 174 -14.07 10.17 0.02
CA ALA A 174 -13.81 9.95 -1.39
C ALA A 174 -15.07 9.36 -2.04
N PHE A 175 -15.33 9.73 -3.27
CA PHE A 175 -16.42 9.17 -4.05
C PHE A 175 -16.09 9.18 -5.52
N GLY A 176 -16.65 8.25 -6.26
CA GLY A 176 -16.37 8.08 -7.66
C GLY A 176 -17.44 7.28 -8.37
N GLY A 177 -17.30 7.15 -9.67
CA GLY A 177 -18.21 6.40 -10.51
C GLY A 177 -18.19 6.86 -11.95
N PRO A 178 -19.10 6.36 -12.80
CA PRO A 178 -19.20 6.74 -14.19
C PRO A 178 -19.77 8.15 -14.35
N THR A 179 -19.33 8.85 -15.36
CA THR A 179 -19.97 10.10 -15.79
C THR A 179 -21.19 9.78 -16.67
N LYS A 180 -21.92 10.83 -17.08
CA LYS A 180 -23.04 10.67 -18.04
C LYS A 180 -22.60 10.12 -19.40
N THR A 181 -21.31 10.13 -19.67
CA THR A 181 -20.71 9.57 -20.88
C THR A 181 -20.07 8.25 -20.47
N ASP A 182 -20.56 7.15 -20.96
CA ASP A 182 -20.20 5.77 -20.54
C ASP A 182 -18.70 5.41 -20.61
N ASP A 183 -17.90 6.25 -21.27
CA ASP A 183 -16.47 6.01 -21.46
C ASP A 183 -15.57 6.72 -20.43
N LEU A 184 -16.13 7.44 -19.46
CA LEU A 184 -15.34 8.20 -18.49
C LEU A 184 -15.80 7.94 -17.05
N THR A 185 -14.88 7.48 -16.23
CA THR A 185 -15.04 7.34 -14.78
C THR A 185 -14.24 8.41 -14.04
N TYR A 186 -14.63 8.72 -12.82
CA TYR A 186 -13.93 9.69 -11.97
C TYR A 186 -13.88 9.20 -10.53
N ARG A 187 -12.88 9.68 -9.78
CA ARG A 187 -12.74 9.55 -8.33
C ARG A 187 -12.18 10.86 -7.75
N ILE A 188 -12.81 11.32 -6.64
CA ILE A 188 -12.47 12.58 -5.95
C ILE A 188 -12.41 12.31 -4.46
#